data_79400bb14ddae6b9959d08247b5e723c
#
_entry.id   79400bb14ddae6b9959d08247b5e723c
#
_cell.length_a   1.000
_cell.length_b   1.000
_cell.length_c   1.000
_cell.angle_alpha   90.00
_cell.angle_beta   90.00
_cell.angle_gamma   90.00
#
_symmetry.space_group_name_H-M   'P 1'
#
loop_
_entity.id
_entity.type
_entity.pdbx_description
1 polymer ?
#
loop_
_entity_poly.entity_id
_entity_poly.type
_entity_poly.pdbx_seq_one_letter_code
_entity_poly.pdbx_strand_id
1 'polypeptide(L)'
;MLCGCLARRLGLESRAMNGCLRLGQALGLSAVALLALGSAGCRVLPEADYPVGIYSVGSETNLADIADAGFNLVTGPARRGFLDAAEANGIGVLASPGSHAGEGFDAAKVRATVATHDRHPALWSWYLIDEPDMHRVSPELVTEAHQVVKRAGARKPTSLVLFRGDEAQWYGNIADITMVDRYPVPWLPLANFSQHIHKTRLATDANRPVVAVIQSFDWTAHQGVLPGEENLRPPTKHELRSMTYSALARGANGIFYYSYADMRLKERKYPELWEALKRVVKEVRQREVLFAAEHVWWPKAHHFENQDTRFNAALEASVQSVLLRVKRGDGLLPPGHYILAVNTTPLPHTYRFRLPWRAGGQVPVLEEGRHATTDGSWVVDRFDPFAVHVYGPLPAGK
;
A
#
# COMPACT_ATOMS: atom_id res chain seq x y z
N MET A 1 38.19 22.97 -19.60
CA MET A 1 38.59 23.93 -20.65
C MET A 1 37.34 24.49 -21.29
N LEU A 2 37.18 25.75 -20.99
CA LEU A 2 36.71 26.87 -21.83
C LEU A 2 35.24 26.81 -22.24
N CYS A 3 34.42 27.61 -21.63
CA CYS A 3 34.11 29.05 -21.96
C CYS A 3 33.19 29.15 -23.18
N GLY A 4 32.16 29.88 -23.24
CA GLY A 4 31.70 31.06 -22.55
C GLY A 4 30.86 31.88 -23.49
N CYS A 5 29.91 32.64 -22.96
CA CYS A 5 29.40 33.93 -23.44
C CYS A 5 28.87 34.08 -24.85
N LEU A 6 27.62 34.52 -24.97
CA LEU A 6 27.38 35.89 -25.51
C LEU A 6 25.95 36.38 -25.18
N ALA A 7 25.93 37.47 -24.43
CA ALA A 7 24.77 38.35 -24.28
C ALA A 7 24.92 39.55 -25.21
N ARG A 8 23.81 40.23 -25.51
CA ARG A 8 23.55 41.58 -26.05
C ARG A 8 22.87 41.53 -27.45
N ARG A 9 21.81 42.26 -27.66
CA ARG A 9 21.39 43.65 -27.54
C ARG A 9 20.03 43.83 -28.19
N LEU A 10 19.23 44.67 -27.72
CA LEU A 10 18.60 45.92 -28.13
C LEU A 10 17.28 46.04 -27.37
N GLY A 11 16.96 46.92 -26.51
CA GLY A 11 17.14 48.36 -26.42
C GLY A 11 15.97 49.07 -27.10
N LEU A 12 15.03 49.63 -26.31
CA LEU A 12 14.45 50.95 -26.58
C LEU A 12 13.49 51.38 -25.46
N GLU A 13 13.61 52.65 -25.20
CA GLU A 13 13.18 53.42 -24.04
C GLU A 13 11.70 53.85 -24.02
N SER A 14 11.29 54.11 -22.79
CA SER A 14 10.34 55.07 -22.24
C SER A 14 9.59 56.05 -23.15
N ARG A 15 8.33 56.31 -22.82
CA ARG A 15 7.77 57.64 -22.54
C ARG A 15 6.44 57.57 -21.79
N ALA A 16 6.42 58.26 -20.69
CA ALA A 16 5.22 58.60 -19.93
C ALA A 16 4.42 59.71 -20.66
N MET A 17 3.10 59.71 -20.44
CA MET A 17 2.36 60.95 -20.18
C MET A 17 0.94 60.71 -19.62
N ASN A 18 0.62 61.55 -18.68
CA ASN A 18 -0.60 61.64 -17.91
C ASN A 18 -1.86 61.95 -18.68
N GLY A 19 -3.02 61.54 -18.17
CA GLY A 19 -4.31 62.07 -18.60
C GLY A 19 -5.46 61.51 -17.75
N CYS A 20 -5.92 62.32 -16.80
CA CYS A 20 -7.12 62.18 -15.95
C CYS A 20 -8.41 62.21 -16.77
N LEU A 21 -9.46 61.44 -16.43
CA LEU A 21 -10.78 61.88 -16.02
C LEU A 21 -11.86 60.78 -16.04
N ARG A 22 -12.39 60.50 -14.93
CA ARG A 22 -13.78 60.18 -14.46
C ARG A 22 -14.85 59.59 -15.37
N LEU A 23 -15.60 58.70 -14.69
CA LEU A 23 -17.01 58.32 -14.71
C LEU A 23 -17.44 57.18 -15.64
N GLY A 24 -18.10 56.20 -14.98
CA GLY A 24 -19.15 55.40 -15.59
C GLY A 24 -19.20 53.98 -15.05
N GLN A 25 -20.07 53.75 -14.06
CA GLN A 25 -20.50 52.42 -13.58
C GLN A 25 -21.14 51.62 -14.72
N ALA A 26 -20.75 50.38 -14.92
CA ALA A 26 -21.65 49.30 -15.39
C ALA A 26 -21.03 47.95 -15.11
N LEU A 27 -21.81 47.09 -14.45
CA LEU A 27 -21.60 45.72 -14.15
C LEU A 27 -21.17 44.87 -15.33
N GLY A 28 -20.12 44.10 -15.17
CA GLY A 28 -19.72 43.07 -16.13
C GLY A 28 -18.86 42.04 -15.41
N LEU A 29 -19.48 41.00 -14.89
CA LEU A 29 -18.82 39.77 -14.42
C LEU A 29 -18.11 39.12 -15.60
N SER A 30 -16.79 39.26 -15.68
CA SER A 30 -15.96 38.42 -16.54
C SER A 30 -15.15 37.49 -15.65
N ALA A 31 -15.57 36.24 -15.63
CA ALA A 31 -14.82 35.14 -15.03
C ALA A 31 -13.49 34.96 -15.81
N VAL A 32 -12.38 35.39 -15.21
CA VAL A 32 -11.06 34.99 -15.67
C VAL A 32 -10.84 33.58 -15.18
N ALA A 33 -11.04 32.59 -16.07
CA ALA A 33 -10.60 31.24 -15.86
C ALA A 33 -9.06 31.21 -15.93
N LEU A 34 -8.41 31.23 -14.77
CA LEU A 34 -6.99 30.83 -14.69
C LEU A 34 -6.92 29.33 -15.02
N LEU A 35 -6.51 29.03 -16.23
CA LEU A 35 -5.99 27.72 -16.61
C LEU A 35 -4.70 27.47 -15.82
N ALA A 36 -4.84 26.91 -14.63
CA ALA A 36 -3.75 26.23 -13.97
C ALA A 36 -3.47 24.95 -14.76
N LEU A 37 -2.50 25.00 -15.67
CA LEU A 37 -1.85 23.82 -16.21
C LEU A 37 -1.05 23.17 -15.06
N GLY A 38 -1.76 22.57 -14.11
CA GLY A 38 -1.19 21.64 -13.18
C GLY A 38 -0.76 20.40 -13.93
N SER A 39 0.49 20.07 -13.90
CA SER A 39 1.00 18.75 -14.28
C SER A 39 0.12 17.71 -13.58
N ALA A 40 -0.77 17.08 -14.32
CA ALA A 40 -1.54 15.94 -13.88
C ALA A 40 -0.56 14.76 -13.73
N GLY A 41 0.19 14.75 -12.65
CA GLY A 41 0.80 13.53 -12.13
C GLY A 41 -0.36 12.57 -11.85
N CYS A 42 -0.40 11.48 -12.59
CA CYS A 42 -1.42 10.45 -12.47
C CYS A 42 -1.41 9.95 -11.01
N ARG A 43 -2.36 10.37 -10.19
CA ARG A 43 -2.60 9.74 -8.89
C ARG A 43 -3.18 8.38 -9.20
N VAL A 44 -2.38 7.35 -8.98
CA VAL A 44 -2.70 5.97 -9.33
C VAL A 44 -3.74 5.37 -8.38
N LEU A 45 -3.86 5.90 -7.15
CA LEU A 45 -4.85 5.47 -6.16
C LEU A 45 -5.97 6.49 -6.03
N PRO A 46 -7.24 6.05 -5.81
CA PRO A 46 -8.33 6.96 -5.50
C PRO A 46 -8.00 7.82 -4.28
N GLU A 47 -8.42 9.09 -4.30
CA GLU A 47 -8.11 10.07 -3.25
C GLU A 47 -8.87 9.80 -1.93
N ALA A 48 -9.89 8.92 -1.95
CA ALA A 48 -10.87 8.80 -0.89
C ALA A 48 -10.57 7.73 0.16
N ASP A 49 -10.13 6.50 -0.24
CA ASP A 49 -10.06 5.38 0.70
C ASP A 49 -8.78 4.58 0.55
N TYR A 50 -8.19 4.17 1.69
CA TYR A 50 -7.02 3.28 1.68
C TYR A 50 -7.36 1.94 0.99
N PRO A 51 -6.57 1.47 0.01
CA PRO A 51 -6.83 0.23 -0.71
C PRO A 51 -6.77 -1.00 0.20
N VAL A 52 -7.89 -1.69 0.37
CA VAL A 52 -7.99 -2.97 1.09
C VAL A 52 -8.73 -3.95 0.22
N GLY A 53 -8.00 -4.92 -0.30
CA GLY A 53 -8.51 -5.86 -1.29
C GLY A 53 -8.45 -7.32 -0.86
N ILE A 54 -9.16 -8.16 -1.62
CA ILE A 54 -9.10 -9.61 -1.47
C ILE A 54 -9.06 -10.31 -2.83
N TYR A 55 -8.27 -11.36 -2.91
CA TYR A 55 -8.06 -12.15 -4.13
C TYR A 55 -9.14 -13.18 -4.39
N SER A 56 -9.23 -13.60 -5.66
CA SER A 56 -9.98 -14.77 -6.15
C SER A 56 -11.49 -14.66 -5.97
N VAL A 57 -12.08 -13.55 -6.42
CA VAL A 57 -13.52 -13.31 -6.44
C VAL A 57 -14.04 -13.44 -7.87
N GLY A 58 -14.71 -14.57 -8.17
CA GLY A 58 -15.18 -14.87 -9.51
C GLY A 58 -16.69 -14.69 -9.74
N SER A 59 -17.48 -14.56 -8.65
CA SER A 59 -18.94 -14.46 -8.70
C SER A 59 -19.44 -13.14 -8.13
N GLU A 60 -20.43 -12.56 -8.80
CA GLU A 60 -21.15 -11.35 -8.36
C GLU A 60 -21.83 -11.55 -7.02
N THR A 61 -22.30 -12.77 -6.73
CA THR A 61 -23.02 -13.11 -5.50
C THR A 61 -22.21 -12.94 -4.23
N ASN A 62 -20.87 -12.89 -4.36
CA ASN A 62 -19.96 -12.75 -3.22
C ASN A 62 -19.64 -11.30 -2.88
N LEU A 63 -19.95 -10.36 -3.78
CA LEU A 63 -19.51 -8.98 -3.63
C LEU A 63 -20.14 -8.26 -2.43
N ALA A 64 -21.40 -8.56 -2.11
CA ALA A 64 -22.05 -7.98 -0.93
C ALA A 64 -21.38 -8.44 0.39
N ASP A 65 -21.08 -9.75 0.56
CA ASP A 65 -20.38 -10.28 1.75
C ASP A 65 -18.98 -9.65 1.91
N ILE A 66 -18.32 -9.38 0.78
CA ILE A 66 -17.00 -8.76 0.73
C ILE A 66 -17.06 -7.28 1.11
N ALA A 67 -18.05 -6.53 0.58
CA ALA A 67 -18.28 -5.13 0.93
C ALA A 67 -18.64 -4.97 2.41
N ASP A 68 -19.52 -5.82 2.93
CA ASP A 68 -19.92 -5.85 4.34
C ASP A 68 -18.75 -6.18 5.28
N ALA A 69 -17.77 -6.95 4.79
CA ALA A 69 -16.54 -7.21 5.50
C ALA A 69 -15.58 -6.01 5.55
N GLY A 70 -15.86 -4.94 4.79
CA GLY A 70 -15.08 -3.69 4.75
C GLY A 70 -14.03 -3.61 3.65
N PHE A 71 -14.01 -4.57 2.71
CA PHE A 71 -13.14 -4.48 1.53
C PHE A 71 -13.69 -3.47 0.51
N ASN A 72 -12.80 -2.75 -0.14
CA ASN A 72 -13.14 -1.86 -1.26
C ASN A 72 -12.54 -2.30 -2.60
N LEU A 73 -11.74 -3.39 -2.61
CA LEU A 73 -11.12 -3.92 -3.82
C LEU A 73 -11.22 -5.46 -3.87
N VAL A 74 -11.28 -5.98 -5.10
CA VAL A 74 -11.17 -7.43 -5.35
C VAL A 74 -10.31 -7.69 -6.59
N THR A 75 -9.71 -8.89 -6.69
CA THR A 75 -9.33 -9.42 -8.00
C THR A 75 -10.50 -10.19 -8.58
N GLY A 76 -10.86 -9.87 -9.82
CA GLY A 76 -12.02 -10.44 -10.48
C GLY A 76 -12.00 -10.29 -12.00
N PRO A 77 -13.01 -10.84 -12.70
CA PRO A 77 -13.05 -10.82 -14.17
C PRO A 77 -13.40 -9.43 -14.73
N ALA A 78 -12.77 -9.06 -15.85
CA ALA A 78 -13.18 -7.91 -16.67
C ALA A 78 -14.43 -8.27 -17.49
N ARG A 79 -15.56 -8.47 -16.84
CA ARG A 79 -16.84 -8.84 -17.43
C ARG A 79 -17.90 -7.84 -17.00
N ARG A 80 -18.70 -7.34 -17.95
CA ARG A 80 -19.67 -6.25 -17.74
C ARG A 80 -20.54 -6.49 -16.50
N GLY A 81 -21.21 -7.65 -16.41
CA GLY A 81 -22.09 -7.93 -15.26
C GLY A 81 -21.35 -7.95 -13.92
N PHE A 82 -20.11 -8.48 -13.89
CA PHE A 82 -19.31 -8.46 -12.66
C PHE A 82 -18.90 -7.03 -12.26
N LEU A 83 -18.50 -6.22 -13.24
CA LEU A 83 -18.11 -4.83 -12.99
C LEU A 83 -19.32 -3.98 -12.55
N ASP A 84 -20.49 -4.15 -13.18
CA ASP A 84 -21.74 -3.47 -12.78
C ASP A 84 -22.13 -3.85 -11.33
N ALA A 85 -22.02 -5.14 -10.96
CA ALA A 85 -22.29 -5.59 -9.61
C ALA A 85 -21.24 -5.09 -8.60
N ALA A 86 -19.98 -5.01 -8.99
CA ALA A 86 -18.92 -4.44 -8.15
C ALA A 86 -19.16 -2.94 -7.89
N GLU A 87 -19.53 -2.17 -8.91
CA GLU A 87 -19.91 -0.75 -8.77
C GLU A 87 -21.08 -0.58 -7.81
N ALA A 88 -22.13 -1.40 -7.94
CA ALA A 88 -23.29 -1.37 -7.08
C ALA A 88 -22.98 -1.64 -5.60
N ASN A 89 -21.89 -2.35 -5.31
CA ASN A 89 -21.40 -2.65 -3.96
C ASN A 89 -20.22 -1.73 -3.51
N GLY A 90 -19.86 -0.71 -4.30
CA GLY A 90 -18.75 0.19 -3.97
C GLY A 90 -17.38 -0.46 -4.02
N ILE A 91 -17.21 -1.53 -4.82
CA ILE A 91 -15.98 -2.31 -4.92
C ILE A 91 -15.26 -2.01 -6.24
N GLY A 92 -13.97 -1.69 -6.16
CA GLY A 92 -13.08 -1.64 -7.31
C GLY A 92 -12.54 -3.03 -7.69
N VAL A 93 -12.29 -3.23 -8.98
CA VAL A 93 -11.85 -4.52 -9.52
C VAL A 93 -10.47 -4.43 -10.13
N LEU A 94 -9.57 -5.28 -9.68
CA LEU A 94 -8.28 -5.58 -10.28
C LEU A 94 -8.51 -6.72 -11.27
N ALA A 95 -8.44 -6.46 -12.59
CA ALA A 95 -8.84 -7.42 -13.60
C ALA A 95 -7.77 -7.67 -14.66
N SER A 96 -7.68 -8.92 -15.13
CA SER A 96 -6.82 -9.25 -16.27
C SER A 96 -7.28 -8.52 -17.53
N PRO A 97 -6.34 -7.97 -18.33
CA PRO A 97 -6.66 -7.36 -19.63
C PRO A 97 -7.00 -8.40 -20.71
N GLY A 98 -7.20 -9.67 -20.34
CA GLY A 98 -7.61 -10.76 -21.25
C GLY A 98 -6.47 -11.68 -21.69
N SER A 99 -5.22 -11.29 -21.50
CA SER A 99 -4.03 -12.10 -21.64
C SER A 99 -2.96 -11.60 -20.67
N HIS A 100 -2.22 -12.54 -20.08
CA HIS A 100 -1.10 -12.20 -19.19
C HIS A 100 0.19 -12.10 -19.99
N ALA A 101 1.17 -11.32 -19.47
CA ALA A 101 2.50 -11.24 -20.04
C ALA A 101 3.18 -12.62 -20.08
N GLY A 102 4.00 -12.85 -21.08
CA GLY A 102 4.77 -14.08 -21.24
C GLY A 102 4.43 -14.85 -22.51
N GLU A 103 4.72 -16.16 -22.48
CA GLU A 103 4.46 -17.03 -23.62
C GLU A 103 2.95 -17.10 -23.94
N GLY A 104 2.61 -16.95 -25.22
CA GLY A 104 1.22 -16.92 -25.68
C GLY A 104 0.48 -15.60 -25.41
N PHE A 105 1.20 -14.51 -25.14
CA PHE A 105 0.61 -13.18 -24.96
C PHE A 105 -0.16 -12.73 -26.19
N ASP A 106 -1.47 -12.50 -26.03
CA ASP A 106 -2.38 -12.07 -27.09
C ASP A 106 -2.68 -10.56 -27.03
N ALA A 107 -1.88 -9.79 -27.74
CA ALA A 107 -2.02 -8.33 -27.83
C ALA A 107 -3.35 -7.89 -28.48
N ALA A 108 -3.95 -8.68 -29.37
CA ALA A 108 -5.21 -8.32 -30.00
C ALA A 108 -6.36 -8.46 -29.00
N LYS A 109 -6.37 -9.53 -28.24
CA LYS A 109 -7.33 -9.76 -27.15
C LYS A 109 -7.22 -8.67 -26.07
N VAL A 110 -6.00 -8.31 -25.68
CA VAL A 110 -5.75 -7.22 -24.72
C VAL A 110 -6.34 -5.90 -25.20
N ARG A 111 -6.07 -5.52 -26.45
CA ARG A 111 -6.63 -4.29 -27.03
C ARG A 111 -8.16 -4.28 -27.03
N ALA A 112 -8.79 -5.40 -27.42
CA ALA A 112 -10.24 -5.51 -27.42
C ALA A 112 -10.84 -5.42 -26.01
N THR A 113 -10.24 -6.08 -25.02
CA THR A 113 -10.69 -6.08 -23.63
C THR A 113 -10.57 -4.66 -23.03
N VAL A 114 -9.43 -4.00 -23.21
CA VAL A 114 -9.19 -2.62 -22.75
C VAL A 114 -10.19 -1.66 -23.40
N ALA A 115 -10.37 -1.71 -24.72
CA ALA A 115 -11.32 -0.86 -25.43
C ALA A 115 -12.75 -1.02 -24.89
N THR A 116 -13.13 -2.23 -24.47
CA THR A 116 -14.47 -2.55 -23.97
C THR A 116 -14.69 -2.08 -22.54
N HIS A 117 -13.71 -2.26 -21.64
CA HIS A 117 -13.92 -2.17 -20.19
C HIS A 117 -13.17 -1.05 -19.48
N ASP A 118 -12.15 -0.41 -20.09
CA ASP A 118 -11.29 0.56 -19.40
C ASP A 118 -12.05 1.74 -18.77
N ARG A 119 -13.17 2.13 -19.36
CA ARG A 119 -13.96 3.26 -18.85
C ARG A 119 -14.92 2.90 -17.71
N HIS A 120 -15.01 1.63 -17.37
CA HIS A 120 -15.94 1.20 -16.30
C HIS A 120 -15.53 1.77 -14.96
N PRO A 121 -16.42 2.40 -14.18
CA PRO A 121 -16.08 3.03 -12.89
C PRO A 121 -15.44 2.02 -11.91
N ALA A 122 -16.02 0.83 -11.81
CA ALA A 122 -15.52 -0.22 -10.90
C ALA A 122 -14.17 -0.80 -11.32
N LEU A 123 -13.71 -0.64 -12.58
CA LEU A 123 -12.38 -1.11 -12.93
C LEU A 123 -11.33 -0.23 -12.25
N TRP A 124 -10.55 -0.84 -11.34
CA TRP A 124 -9.52 -0.15 -10.58
C TRP A 124 -8.15 -0.20 -11.27
N SER A 125 -7.73 -1.38 -11.73
CA SER A 125 -6.43 -1.59 -12.37
C SER A 125 -6.46 -2.78 -13.34
N TRP A 126 -5.59 -2.74 -14.36
CA TRP A 126 -5.30 -3.85 -15.26
C TRP A 126 -4.17 -4.73 -14.69
N TYR A 127 -4.47 -5.97 -14.36
CA TYR A 127 -3.56 -6.94 -13.79
C TYR A 127 -2.76 -7.66 -14.89
N LEU A 128 -1.49 -7.26 -15.07
CA LEU A 128 -0.67 -7.72 -16.20
C LEU A 128 -0.21 -9.17 -16.06
N ILE A 129 0.24 -9.54 -14.86
CA ILE A 129 0.85 -10.83 -14.59
C ILE A 129 0.97 -11.06 -13.08
N ASP A 130 0.94 -12.34 -12.70
CA ASP A 130 1.21 -12.87 -11.38
C ASP A 130 2.63 -13.44 -11.34
N GLU A 131 3.43 -13.07 -10.36
CA GLU A 131 4.75 -13.60 -10.04
C GLU A 131 5.68 -13.84 -11.26
N PRO A 132 5.94 -12.84 -12.13
CA PRO A 132 6.82 -13.02 -13.29
C PRO A 132 8.21 -13.47 -12.89
N ASP A 133 8.70 -13.05 -11.72
CA ASP A 133 9.99 -13.40 -11.15
C ASP A 133 10.07 -14.89 -10.74
N MET A 134 8.97 -15.49 -10.30
CA MET A 134 8.86 -16.91 -10.01
C MET A 134 8.72 -17.74 -11.29
N HIS A 135 7.89 -17.25 -12.23
CA HIS A 135 7.59 -17.94 -13.49
C HIS A 135 8.61 -17.67 -14.60
N ARG A 136 9.69 -16.94 -14.31
CA ARG A 136 10.78 -16.62 -15.25
C ARG A 136 10.32 -15.89 -16.52
N VAL A 137 9.29 -15.07 -16.40
CA VAL A 137 8.86 -14.17 -17.46
C VAL A 137 9.72 -12.93 -17.43
N SER A 138 10.46 -12.64 -18.50
CA SER A 138 11.45 -11.55 -18.47
C SER A 138 10.82 -10.16 -18.32
N PRO A 139 11.55 -9.19 -17.75
CA PRO A 139 11.09 -7.81 -17.62
C PRO A 139 10.66 -7.18 -18.96
N GLU A 140 11.29 -7.58 -20.07
CA GLU A 140 10.97 -7.09 -21.42
C GLU A 140 9.57 -7.53 -21.85
N LEU A 141 9.19 -8.79 -21.60
CA LEU A 141 7.85 -9.30 -21.92
C LEU A 141 6.77 -8.62 -21.07
N VAL A 142 7.06 -8.37 -19.79
CA VAL A 142 6.15 -7.63 -18.90
C VAL A 142 6.03 -6.17 -19.37
N THR A 143 7.13 -5.55 -19.78
CA THR A 143 7.15 -4.20 -20.37
C THR A 143 6.34 -4.13 -21.64
N GLU A 144 6.45 -5.13 -22.53
CA GLU A 144 5.64 -5.21 -23.74
C GLU A 144 4.14 -5.25 -23.42
N ALA A 145 3.73 -6.12 -22.49
CA ALA A 145 2.33 -6.22 -22.05
C ALA A 145 1.81 -4.89 -21.48
N HIS A 146 2.59 -4.22 -20.62
CA HIS A 146 2.28 -2.89 -20.12
C HIS A 146 2.07 -1.89 -21.26
N GLN A 147 3.00 -1.85 -22.21
CA GLN A 147 2.92 -0.94 -23.36
C GLN A 147 1.72 -1.22 -24.25
N VAL A 148 1.35 -2.49 -24.46
CA VAL A 148 0.15 -2.86 -25.25
C VAL A 148 -1.10 -2.33 -24.58
N VAL A 149 -1.25 -2.48 -23.25
CA VAL A 149 -2.37 -1.93 -22.48
C VAL A 149 -2.41 -0.40 -22.62
N LYS A 150 -1.27 0.29 -22.45
CA LYS A 150 -1.21 1.75 -22.58
C LYS A 150 -1.50 2.23 -24.00
N ARG A 151 -0.96 1.58 -25.02
CA ARG A 151 -1.24 1.91 -26.45
C ARG A 151 -2.68 1.60 -26.87
N ALA A 152 -3.38 0.72 -26.15
CA ALA A 152 -4.81 0.52 -26.32
C ALA A 152 -5.67 1.68 -25.78
N GLY A 153 -5.03 2.70 -25.19
CA GLY A 153 -5.69 3.88 -24.67
C GLY A 153 -6.19 3.73 -23.22
N ALA A 154 -5.63 2.77 -22.47
CA ALA A 154 -6.00 2.56 -21.07
C ALA A 154 -5.76 3.81 -20.22
N ARG A 155 -6.82 4.24 -19.50
CA ARG A 155 -6.79 5.31 -18.51
C ARG A 155 -6.54 4.77 -17.10
N LYS A 156 -6.96 3.52 -16.88
CA LYS A 156 -6.75 2.83 -15.62
C LYS A 156 -5.28 2.43 -15.49
N PRO A 157 -4.75 2.41 -14.26
CA PRO A 157 -3.38 1.96 -14.01
C PRO A 157 -3.22 0.49 -14.35
N THR A 158 -1.97 0.07 -14.54
CA THR A 158 -1.58 -1.33 -14.61
C THR A 158 -0.98 -1.78 -13.29
N SER A 159 -1.07 -3.07 -12.99
CA SER A 159 -0.46 -3.68 -11.81
C SER A 159 0.20 -5.01 -12.14
N LEU A 160 1.19 -5.38 -11.34
CA LEU A 160 1.82 -6.70 -11.32
C LEU A 160 2.08 -7.13 -9.88
N VAL A 161 2.23 -8.43 -9.65
CA VAL A 161 2.63 -8.98 -8.36
C VAL A 161 3.99 -9.62 -8.49
N LEU A 162 4.85 -9.44 -7.49
CA LEU A 162 6.16 -10.08 -7.35
C LEU A 162 6.17 -11.03 -6.15
N PHE A 163 6.72 -12.23 -6.35
CA PHE A 163 6.98 -13.19 -5.27
C PHE A 163 8.14 -12.74 -4.37
N ARG A 164 9.15 -12.05 -4.95
CA ARG A 164 10.34 -11.60 -4.24
C ARG A 164 10.57 -10.10 -4.40
N GLY A 165 10.59 -9.39 -3.28
CA GLY A 165 10.80 -7.95 -3.27
C GLY A 165 12.17 -7.48 -3.77
N ASP A 166 13.19 -8.33 -3.76
CA ASP A 166 14.50 -8.02 -4.33
C ASP A 166 14.49 -8.00 -5.86
N GLU A 167 13.57 -8.71 -6.50
CA GLU A 167 13.35 -8.63 -7.95
C GLU A 167 12.70 -7.31 -8.40
N ALA A 168 12.18 -6.52 -7.47
CA ALA A 168 11.61 -5.22 -7.79
C ALA A 168 12.62 -4.25 -8.45
N GLN A 169 13.92 -4.48 -8.30
CA GLN A 169 14.94 -3.72 -9.05
C GLN A 169 14.78 -3.85 -10.58
N TRP A 170 14.19 -4.95 -11.07
CA TRP A 170 13.98 -5.23 -12.48
C TRP A 170 12.54 -4.97 -12.93
N TYR A 171 11.56 -5.27 -12.08
CA TYR A 171 10.13 -5.24 -12.42
C TYR A 171 9.37 -4.06 -11.80
N GLY A 172 9.86 -3.53 -10.68
CA GLY A 172 9.09 -2.63 -9.81
C GLY A 172 8.69 -1.29 -10.43
N ASN A 173 9.32 -0.89 -11.52
CA ASN A 173 8.98 0.34 -12.25
C ASN A 173 8.34 0.10 -13.63
N ILE A 174 7.94 -1.14 -13.95
CA ILE A 174 7.26 -1.45 -15.22
C ILE A 174 5.79 -1.07 -15.16
N ALA A 175 5.04 -1.62 -14.20
CA ALA A 175 3.63 -1.30 -14.00
C ALA A 175 3.45 -0.02 -13.18
N ASP A 176 2.24 0.56 -13.20
CA ASP A 176 1.93 1.74 -12.40
C ASP A 176 1.81 1.42 -10.91
N ILE A 177 1.44 0.17 -10.57
CA ILE A 177 1.31 -0.35 -9.21
C ILE A 177 2.13 -1.63 -9.11
N THR A 178 3.00 -1.72 -8.13
CA THR A 178 3.74 -2.96 -7.83
C THR A 178 3.18 -3.57 -6.57
N MET A 179 2.73 -4.80 -6.69
CA MET A 179 2.30 -5.61 -5.56
C MET A 179 3.40 -6.62 -5.21
N VAL A 180 3.45 -7.06 -3.98
CA VAL A 180 4.37 -8.11 -3.54
C VAL A 180 3.67 -9.04 -2.59
N ASP A 181 3.78 -10.33 -2.83
CA ASP A 181 3.24 -11.39 -2.02
C ASP A 181 4.38 -12.25 -1.43
N ARG A 182 4.18 -12.61 -0.20
CA ARG A 182 5.06 -13.55 0.49
C ARG A 182 4.29 -14.21 1.62
N TYR A 183 4.26 -15.52 1.60
CA TYR A 183 3.40 -16.32 2.47
C TYR A 183 4.25 -17.09 3.50
N PRO A 184 4.54 -16.49 4.68
CA PRO A 184 5.51 -17.04 5.63
C PRO A 184 4.96 -18.18 6.48
N VAL A 185 3.65 -18.24 6.72
CA VAL A 185 3.05 -19.20 7.68
C VAL A 185 2.90 -20.58 7.00
N PRO A 186 3.34 -21.66 7.66
CA PRO A 186 3.83 -21.73 9.05
C PRO A 186 5.36 -21.73 9.23
N TRP A 187 6.18 -21.72 8.18
CA TRP A 187 7.60 -22.08 8.24
C TRP A 187 8.58 -20.93 8.34
N LEU A 188 8.21 -19.75 7.87
CA LEU A 188 9.09 -18.60 7.85
C LEU A 188 8.72 -17.60 8.96
N PRO A 189 9.68 -16.84 9.49
CA PRO A 189 9.38 -15.69 10.34
C PRO A 189 8.49 -14.67 9.59
N LEU A 190 7.53 -14.05 10.28
CA LEU A 190 6.67 -13.01 9.66
C LEU A 190 7.50 -11.83 9.13
N ALA A 191 8.66 -11.56 9.71
CA ALA A 191 9.59 -10.56 9.21
C ALA A 191 10.05 -10.82 7.76
N ASN A 192 10.02 -12.07 7.28
CA ASN A 192 10.33 -12.40 5.89
C ASN A 192 9.37 -11.69 4.93
N PHE A 193 8.06 -11.73 5.20
CA PHE A 193 7.05 -11.02 4.43
C PHE A 193 7.32 -9.51 4.37
N SER A 194 7.46 -8.88 5.52
CA SER A 194 7.62 -7.43 5.60
C SER A 194 8.96 -6.93 5.03
N GLN A 195 10.01 -7.77 5.06
CA GLN A 195 11.30 -7.47 4.40
C GLN A 195 11.15 -7.39 2.88
N HIS A 196 10.34 -8.27 2.26
CA HIS A 196 10.07 -8.21 0.82
C HIS A 196 9.32 -6.93 0.45
N ILE A 197 8.35 -6.48 1.26
CA ILE A 197 7.68 -5.19 1.06
C ILE A 197 8.69 -4.03 1.13
N HIS A 198 9.56 -4.04 2.13
CA HIS A 198 10.58 -2.99 2.29
C HIS A 198 11.54 -2.94 1.10
N LYS A 199 12.04 -4.08 0.63
CA LYS A 199 12.89 -4.17 -0.56
C LYS A 199 12.20 -3.62 -1.80
N THR A 200 10.92 -4.01 -2.00
CA THR A 200 10.11 -3.47 -3.10
C THR A 200 9.97 -1.96 -3.00
N ARG A 201 9.68 -1.42 -1.80
CA ARG A 201 9.57 0.02 -1.60
C ARG A 201 10.87 0.77 -1.91
N LEU A 202 12.02 0.19 -1.59
CA LEU A 202 13.33 0.80 -1.88
C LEU A 202 13.69 0.76 -3.37
N ALA A 203 13.21 -0.23 -4.11
CA ALA A 203 13.52 -0.44 -5.52
C ALA A 203 12.53 0.24 -6.48
N THR A 204 11.35 0.68 -5.98
CA THR A 204 10.36 1.40 -6.77
C THR A 204 10.48 2.91 -6.59
N ASP A 205 10.11 3.67 -7.62
CA ASP A 205 10.04 5.12 -7.54
C ASP A 205 9.13 5.58 -6.39
N ALA A 206 9.48 6.69 -5.74
CA ALA A 206 8.79 7.16 -4.54
C ALA A 206 7.30 7.45 -4.73
N ASN A 207 6.89 7.81 -5.94
CA ASN A 207 5.51 8.11 -6.33
C ASN A 207 4.71 6.89 -6.79
N ARG A 208 5.34 5.71 -6.93
CA ARG A 208 4.65 4.47 -7.30
C ARG A 208 4.14 3.74 -6.07
N PRO A 209 2.85 3.36 -6.05
CA PRO A 209 2.32 2.56 -4.97
C PRO A 209 2.95 1.18 -4.88
N VAL A 210 3.23 0.76 -3.65
CA VAL A 210 3.57 -0.62 -3.32
C VAL A 210 2.41 -1.21 -2.53
N VAL A 211 1.87 -2.34 -2.98
CA VAL A 211 0.74 -3.01 -2.34
C VAL A 211 1.19 -4.36 -1.79
N ALA A 212 0.92 -4.60 -0.53
CA ALA A 212 1.25 -5.86 0.13
C ALA A 212 0.15 -6.89 -0.06
N VAL A 213 0.49 -8.13 -0.41
CA VAL A 213 -0.46 -9.26 -0.47
C VAL A 213 -0.19 -10.20 0.69
N ILE A 214 -1.15 -10.27 1.60
CA ILE A 214 -1.04 -10.94 2.90
C ILE A 214 -1.64 -12.34 2.82
N GLN A 215 -0.95 -13.32 3.40
CA GLN A 215 -1.46 -14.70 3.51
C GLN A 215 -2.73 -14.77 4.35
N SER A 216 -3.79 -15.35 3.77
CA SER A 216 -5.03 -15.67 4.46
C SER A 216 -5.59 -17.05 4.05
N PHE A 217 -4.69 -18.00 3.86
CA PHE A 217 -4.98 -19.39 3.47
C PHE A 217 -4.02 -20.34 4.18
N ASP A 218 -4.31 -21.65 4.13
CA ASP A 218 -3.34 -22.70 4.45
C ASP A 218 -2.80 -23.35 3.17
N TRP A 219 -1.62 -23.93 3.28
CA TRP A 219 -0.96 -24.56 2.12
C TRP A 219 -1.61 -25.86 1.64
N THR A 220 -2.59 -26.41 2.36
CA THR A 220 -3.33 -27.59 1.84
C THR A 220 -4.11 -27.28 0.57
N ALA A 221 -4.43 -26.00 0.33
CA ALA A 221 -5.01 -25.55 -0.92
C ALA A 221 -4.04 -25.62 -2.11
N HIS A 222 -2.72 -25.69 -1.83
CA HIS A 222 -1.63 -25.60 -2.78
C HIS A 222 -0.61 -26.75 -2.63
N GLN A 223 -1.06 -27.95 -2.25
CA GLN A 223 -0.18 -29.13 -2.01
C GLN A 223 0.75 -29.48 -3.17
N GLY A 224 0.35 -29.17 -4.40
CA GLY A 224 1.20 -29.38 -5.58
C GLY A 224 2.47 -28.51 -5.59
N VAL A 225 2.49 -27.41 -4.85
CA VAL A 225 3.65 -26.49 -4.72
C VAL A 225 4.62 -26.99 -3.66
N LEU A 226 4.12 -27.62 -2.59
CA LEU A 226 4.90 -28.06 -1.43
C LEU A 226 4.55 -29.54 -1.09
N PRO A 227 4.89 -30.49 -1.97
CA PRO A 227 4.56 -31.90 -1.74
C PRO A 227 5.37 -32.43 -0.55
N GLY A 228 4.68 -33.12 0.37
CA GLY A 228 5.29 -33.79 1.51
C GLY A 228 5.54 -32.90 2.74
N GLU A 229 5.18 -31.64 2.70
CA GLU A 229 5.25 -30.76 3.87
C GLU A 229 4.12 -31.02 4.86
N GLU A 230 4.45 -31.01 6.13
CA GLU A 230 3.54 -31.19 7.26
C GLU A 230 3.16 -29.83 7.88
N ASN A 231 2.12 -29.83 8.73
CA ASN A 231 1.68 -28.68 9.50
C ASN A 231 1.23 -27.48 8.65
N LEU A 232 0.43 -27.73 7.63
CA LEU A 232 -0.07 -26.74 6.66
C LEU A 232 -1.17 -25.83 7.22
N ARG A 233 -0.99 -25.25 8.39
CA ARG A 233 -2.00 -24.41 9.06
C ARG A 233 -2.15 -23.02 8.42
N PRO A 234 -3.32 -22.39 8.52
CA PRO A 234 -3.48 -20.99 8.17
C PRO A 234 -2.84 -20.06 9.23
N PRO A 235 -2.68 -18.76 8.94
CA PRO A 235 -2.31 -17.76 9.93
C PRO A 235 -3.31 -17.70 11.09
N THR A 236 -2.82 -17.49 12.30
CA THR A 236 -3.64 -17.11 13.43
C THR A 236 -4.10 -15.66 13.31
N LYS A 237 -5.12 -15.25 14.08
CA LYS A 237 -5.60 -13.87 14.13
C LYS A 237 -4.49 -12.86 14.48
N HIS A 238 -3.54 -13.26 15.34
CA HIS A 238 -2.43 -12.41 15.76
C HIS A 238 -1.37 -12.27 14.66
N GLU A 239 -1.04 -13.38 13.98
CA GLU A 239 -0.14 -13.35 12.82
C GLU A 239 -0.72 -12.52 11.68
N LEU A 240 -2.02 -12.69 11.38
CA LEU A 240 -2.72 -11.91 10.36
C LEU A 240 -2.67 -10.40 10.66
N ARG A 241 -2.97 -10.02 11.90
CA ARG A 241 -2.90 -8.63 12.36
C ARG A 241 -1.46 -8.10 12.29
N SER A 242 -0.48 -8.86 12.78
CA SER A 242 0.93 -8.49 12.73
C SER A 242 1.42 -8.29 11.29
N MET A 243 1.08 -9.18 10.34
CA MET A 243 1.41 -8.99 8.93
C MET A 243 0.77 -7.72 8.36
N THR A 244 -0.49 -7.44 8.66
CA THR A 244 -1.21 -6.24 8.20
C THR A 244 -0.50 -4.96 8.62
N TYR A 245 -0.15 -4.85 9.90
CA TYR A 245 0.52 -3.64 10.41
C TYR A 245 2.00 -3.57 10.04
N SER A 246 2.67 -4.71 9.89
CA SER A 246 4.06 -4.72 9.41
C SER A 246 4.17 -4.31 7.93
N ALA A 247 3.14 -4.59 7.11
CA ALA A 247 3.06 -4.05 5.76
C ALA A 247 3.07 -2.52 5.76
N LEU A 248 2.23 -1.89 6.59
CA LEU A 248 2.23 -0.43 6.77
C LEU A 248 3.60 0.06 7.27
N ALA A 249 4.16 -0.59 8.31
CA ALA A 249 5.45 -0.19 8.87
C ALA A 249 6.60 -0.25 7.85
N ARG A 250 6.44 -1.02 6.78
CA ARG A 250 7.43 -1.19 5.70
C ARG A 250 7.11 -0.44 4.41
N GLY A 251 6.08 0.41 4.40
CA GLY A 251 5.81 1.36 3.34
C GLY A 251 4.80 0.90 2.29
N ALA A 252 3.94 -0.06 2.62
CA ALA A 252 2.81 -0.40 1.78
C ALA A 252 1.79 0.73 1.72
N ASN A 253 1.31 1.03 0.51
CA ASN A 253 0.28 2.02 0.22
C ASN A 253 -1.10 1.40 0.02
N GLY A 254 -1.21 0.09 0.18
CA GLY A 254 -2.43 -0.69 0.10
C GLY A 254 -2.15 -2.12 0.52
N ILE A 255 -3.19 -2.85 0.84
CA ILE A 255 -3.11 -4.25 1.27
C ILE A 255 -4.15 -5.09 0.54
N PHE A 256 -3.78 -6.32 0.21
CA PHE A 256 -4.65 -7.36 -0.29
C PHE A 256 -4.48 -8.62 0.56
N TYR A 257 -5.45 -9.49 0.53
CA TYR A 257 -5.40 -10.78 1.21
C TYR A 257 -5.63 -11.91 0.20
N TYR A 258 -4.79 -12.90 0.22
CA TYR A 258 -4.92 -14.10 -0.62
C TYR A 258 -5.35 -15.29 0.24
N SER A 259 -6.56 -15.89 0.04
CA SER A 259 -7.59 -15.54 -0.91
C SER A 259 -9.01 -15.84 -0.36
N TYR A 260 -10.02 -15.15 -0.90
CA TYR A 260 -11.43 -15.41 -0.58
C TYR A 260 -11.85 -16.82 -0.96
N ALA A 261 -11.43 -17.30 -2.14
CA ALA A 261 -11.75 -18.63 -2.60
C ALA A 261 -11.27 -19.73 -1.63
N ASP A 262 -10.06 -19.60 -1.09
CA ASP A 262 -9.50 -20.58 -0.16
C ASP A 262 -10.22 -20.60 1.18
N MET A 263 -10.61 -19.43 1.69
CA MET A 263 -11.30 -19.32 2.97
C MET A 263 -12.78 -19.69 2.92
N ARG A 264 -13.47 -19.39 1.82
CA ARG A 264 -14.94 -19.39 1.75
C ARG A 264 -15.53 -20.37 0.74
N LEU A 265 -14.84 -20.63 -0.38
CA LEU A 265 -15.44 -21.33 -1.52
C LEU A 265 -14.97 -22.76 -1.69
N LYS A 266 -13.77 -23.13 -1.23
CA LYS A 266 -13.24 -24.49 -1.32
C LYS A 266 -13.87 -25.41 -0.28
N GLU A 267 -13.74 -26.73 -0.47
CA GLU A 267 -14.30 -27.75 0.43
C GLU A 267 -13.86 -27.55 1.88
N ARG A 268 -12.59 -27.28 2.08
CA ARG A 268 -12.05 -26.92 3.39
C ARG A 268 -12.18 -25.42 3.62
N LYS A 269 -13.16 -25.05 4.41
CA LYS A 269 -13.45 -23.65 4.77
C LYS A 269 -12.85 -23.32 6.11
N TYR A 270 -12.47 -22.04 6.27
CA TYR A 270 -11.92 -21.49 7.51
C TYR A 270 -12.81 -20.35 8.03
N PRO A 271 -13.98 -20.63 8.62
CA PRO A 271 -14.88 -19.59 9.12
C PRO A 271 -14.24 -18.74 10.18
N GLU A 272 -13.40 -19.33 11.05
CA GLU A 272 -12.68 -18.58 12.10
C GLU A 272 -11.65 -17.60 11.52
N LEU A 273 -10.95 -18.00 10.45
CA LEU A 273 -10.01 -17.14 9.75
C LEU A 273 -10.75 -15.99 9.06
N TRP A 274 -11.89 -16.26 8.44
CA TRP A 274 -12.74 -15.24 7.84
C TRP A 274 -13.21 -14.21 8.88
N GLU A 275 -13.69 -14.67 10.03
CA GLU A 275 -14.09 -13.78 11.14
C GLU A 275 -12.90 -12.99 11.71
N ALA A 276 -11.73 -13.60 11.79
CA ALA A 276 -10.51 -12.90 12.20
C ALA A 276 -10.12 -11.83 11.17
N LEU A 277 -10.19 -12.14 9.89
CA LEU A 277 -9.90 -11.21 8.80
C LEU A 277 -10.87 -10.02 8.80
N LYS A 278 -12.16 -10.26 8.93
CA LYS A 278 -13.17 -9.18 9.04
C LYS A 278 -12.85 -8.21 10.19
N ARG A 279 -12.41 -8.74 11.35
CA ARG A 279 -12.01 -7.88 12.48
C ARG A 279 -10.78 -7.03 12.16
N VAL A 280 -9.77 -7.61 11.50
CA VAL A 280 -8.58 -6.86 11.07
C VAL A 280 -8.92 -5.80 10.04
N VAL A 281 -9.74 -6.14 9.04
CA VAL A 281 -10.18 -5.18 8.01
C VAL A 281 -10.99 -4.04 8.64
N LYS A 282 -11.89 -4.35 9.57
CA LYS A 282 -12.64 -3.33 10.32
C LYS A 282 -11.70 -2.41 11.10
N GLU A 283 -10.67 -2.96 11.75
CA GLU A 283 -9.66 -2.17 12.47
C GLU A 283 -8.88 -1.26 11.51
N VAL A 284 -8.51 -1.75 10.31
CA VAL A 284 -7.87 -0.93 9.26
C VAL A 284 -8.77 0.22 8.84
N ARG A 285 -10.07 -0.04 8.61
CA ARG A 285 -11.04 1.01 8.25
C ARG A 285 -11.22 2.05 9.35
N GLN A 286 -11.28 1.64 10.61
CA GLN A 286 -11.35 2.56 11.74
C GLN A 286 -10.09 3.41 11.90
N ARG A 287 -8.95 2.93 11.40
CA ARG A 287 -7.64 3.60 11.45
C ARG A 287 -7.14 4.03 10.07
N GLU A 288 -8.01 4.23 9.13
CA GLU A 288 -7.64 4.52 7.74
C GLU A 288 -6.73 5.73 7.62
N VAL A 289 -6.96 6.77 8.42
CA VAL A 289 -6.08 7.96 8.51
C VAL A 289 -4.66 7.60 8.89
N LEU A 290 -4.45 6.56 9.73
CA LEU A 290 -3.13 6.07 10.09
C LEU A 290 -2.48 5.30 8.92
N PHE A 291 -3.28 4.48 8.21
CA PHE A 291 -2.80 3.71 7.06
C PHE A 291 -2.46 4.61 5.86
N ALA A 292 -3.18 5.73 5.71
CA ALA A 292 -2.92 6.76 4.70
C ALA A 292 -1.89 7.82 5.15
N ALA A 293 -1.34 7.71 6.37
CA ALA A 293 -0.43 8.69 6.93
C ALA A 293 0.91 8.73 6.19
N GLU A 294 1.54 9.89 6.19
CA GLU A 294 2.86 10.08 5.61
C GLU A 294 3.93 9.40 6.45
N HIS A 295 4.75 8.58 5.82
CA HIS A 295 5.96 8.03 6.45
C HIS A 295 7.00 9.14 6.61
N VAL A 296 7.42 9.38 7.83
CA VAL A 296 8.43 10.38 8.15
C VAL A 296 9.76 9.68 8.35
N TRP A 297 10.81 10.17 7.68
CA TRP A 297 12.15 9.69 7.97
C TRP A 297 12.52 9.97 9.42
N TRP A 298 13.04 8.96 10.09
CA TRP A 298 13.36 9.02 11.50
C TRP A 298 14.62 8.18 11.79
N PRO A 299 15.67 8.79 12.35
CA PRO A 299 16.85 8.03 12.73
C PRO A 299 16.51 7.13 13.92
N LYS A 300 16.34 5.86 13.63
CA LYS A 300 16.05 4.85 14.63
C LYS A 300 17.33 4.59 15.43
N ALA A 301 17.33 4.96 16.71
CA ALA A 301 18.33 4.50 17.65
C ALA A 301 17.66 3.46 18.55
N HIS A 302 17.95 2.20 18.31
CA HIS A 302 17.44 1.10 19.14
C HIS A 302 18.49 0.75 20.19
N HIS A 303 18.08 0.68 21.44
CA HIS A 303 18.84 0.04 22.49
C HIS A 303 18.05 -1.17 22.96
N PHE A 304 18.65 -2.33 22.83
CA PHE A 304 18.17 -3.55 23.43
C PHE A 304 18.89 -3.76 24.76
N GLU A 305 18.26 -4.40 25.72
CA GLU A 305 18.87 -4.74 27.01
C GLU A 305 20.08 -5.68 26.84
N ASN A 306 20.13 -6.40 25.71
CA ASN A 306 21.24 -7.27 25.38
C ASN A 306 22.26 -6.52 24.48
N GLN A 307 23.51 -6.45 24.93
CA GLN A 307 24.60 -5.75 24.21
C GLN A 307 25.22 -6.56 23.07
N ASP A 308 24.79 -7.78 22.82
CA ASP A 308 25.27 -8.56 21.67
C ASP A 308 24.71 -7.96 20.37
N THR A 309 25.58 -7.36 19.56
CA THR A 309 25.22 -6.68 18.31
C THR A 309 24.56 -7.60 17.28
N ARG A 310 24.88 -8.90 17.29
CA ARG A 310 24.24 -9.90 16.42
C ARG A 310 22.80 -10.14 16.84
N PHE A 311 22.56 -10.14 18.16
CA PHE A 311 21.25 -10.27 18.74
C PHE A 311 20.39 -9.04 18.50
N ASN A 312 20.99 -7.86 18.54
CA ASN A 312 20.31 -6.59 18.25
C ASN A 312 19.80 -6.53 16.81
N ALA A 313 20.58 -6.98 15.83
CA ALA A 313 20.13 -7.02 14.43
C ALA A 313 18.93 -7.96 14.25
N ALA A 314 18.92 -9.12 14.93
CA ALA A 314 17.78 -10.03 14.92
C ALA A 314 16.54 -9.43 15.60
N LEU A 315 16.72 -8.73 16.72
CA LEU A 315 15.63 -8.04 17.44
C LEU A 315 15.06 -6.87 16.62
N GLU A 316 15.89 -6.14 15.90
CA GLU A 316 15.44 -5.08 15.00
C GLU A 316 14.55 -5.60 13.86
N ALA A 317 14.83 -6.81 13.38
CA ALA A 317 13.94 -7.50 12.46
C ALA A 317 12.66 -7.99 13.16
N SER A 318 12.73 -8.30 14.46
CA SER A 318 11.62 -8.83 15.26
C SER A 318 10.59 -7.77 15.62
N VAL A 319 11.04 -6.58 16.04
CA VAL A 319 10.13 -5.44 16.31
C VAL A 319 10.37 -4.35 15.26
N GLN A 320 9.38 -4.14 14.42
CA GLN A 320 9.43 -3.17 13.32
C GLN A 320 8.66 -1.92 13.71
N SER A 321 9.24 -0.76 13.45
CA SER A 321 8.60 0.51 13.77
C SER A 321 8.74 1.55 12.67
N VAL A 322 7.76 2.47 12.61
CA VAL A 322 7.74 3.60 11.69
C VAL A 322 7.15 4.83 12.39
N LEU A 323 7.68 6.01 12.01
CA LEU A 323 7.10 7.29 12.38
C LEU A 323 6.15 7.74 11.28
N LEU A 324 4.91 8.01 11.65
CA LEU A 324 3.83 8.42 10.77
C LEU A 324 3.38 9.84 11.11
N ARG A 325 3.04 10.61 10.08
CA ARG A 325 2.42 11.94 10.25
C ARG A 325 1.01 11.94 9.68
N VAL A 326 0.03 12.06 10.54
CA VAL A 326 -1.37 12.29 10.21
C VAL A 326 -1.55 13.79 10.00
N LYS A 327 -1.80 14.21 8.75
CA LYS A 327 -2.00 15.63 8.38
C LYS A 327 -3.41 16.10 8.66
N ARG A 328 -4.38 15.26 8.32
CA ARG A 328 -5.80 15.47 8.58
C ARG A 328 -6.29 14.29 9.38
N GLY A 329 -6.72 14.57 10.58
CA GLY A 329 -7.24 13.56 11.49
C GLY A 329 -8.75 13.37 11.35
N ASP A 330 -9.24 12.41 12.09
CA ASP A 330 -10.66 12.17 12.32
C ASP A 330 -10.96 12.23 13.82
N GLY A 331 -12.15 11.78 14.24
CA GLY A 331 -12.55 11.76 15.65
C GLY A 331 -11.75 10.80 16.52
N LEU A 332 -11.08 9.79 15.93
CA LEU A 332 -10.29 8.80 16.64
C LEU A 332 -8.79 9.15 16.65
N LEU A 333 -8.29 9.64 15.52
CA LEU A 333 -6.88 9.95 15.27
C LEU A 333 -6.72 11.44 14.92
N PRO A 334 -6.51 12.33 15.91
CA PRO A 334 -6.25 13.74 15.63
C PRO A 334 -4.96 13.93 14.80
N PRO A 335 -4.82 15.09 14.12
CA PRO A 335 -3.58 15.42 13.42
C PRO A 335 -2.39 15.36 14.37
N GLY A 336 -1.29 14.77 13.92
CA GLY A 336 -0.10 14.62 14.77
C GLY A 336 0.88 13.57 14.26
N HIS A 337 1.88 13.30 15.08
CA HIS A 337 2.84 12.24 14.83
C HIS A 337 2.54 11.01 15.67
N TYR A 338 2.70 9.85 15.05
CA TYR A 338 2.44 8.56 15.67
C TYR A 338 3.60 7.62 15.41
N ILE A 339 3.92 6.77 16.35
CA ILE A 339 4.83 5.65 16.12
C ILE A 339 4.02 4.36 16.12
N LEU A 340 4.05 3.67 14.99
CA LEU A 340 3.59 2.29 14.89
C LEU A 340 4.77 1.36 15.16
N ALA A 341 4.59 0.39 16.06
CA ALA A 341 5.57 -0.67 16.31
C ALA A 341 4.88 -2.04 16.36
N VAL A 342 5.51 -3.03 15.73
CA VAL A 342 4.95 -4.37 15.50
C VAL A 342 5.96 -5.43 15.90
N ASN A 343 5.60 -6.29 16.83
CA ASN A 343 6.34 -7.54 17.08
C ASN A 343 5.94 -8.60 16.04
N THR A 344 6.89 -9.02 15.22
CA THR A 344 6.67 -10.02 14.16
C THR A 344 7.02 -11.44 14.60
N THR A 345 7.25 -11.68 15.88
CA THR A 345 7.71 -12.97 16.42
C THR A 345 6.72 -13.58 17.41
N PRO A 346 6.77 -14.91 17.59
CA PRO A 346 5.97 -15.61 18.60
C PRO A 346 6.52 -15.46 20.03
N LEU A 347 7.51 -14.58 20.24
CA LEU A 347 8.14 -14.36 21.55
C LEU A 347 7.80 -12.96 22.07
N PRO A 348 7.65 -12.79 23.40
CA PRO A 348 7.55 -11.47 23.98
C PRO A 348 8.89 -10.75 23.93
N HIS A 349 8.87 -9.44 23.72
CA HIS A 349 10.06 -8.60 23.72
C HIS A 349 9.85 -7.35 24.57
N THR A 350 10.90 -6.90 25.27
CA THR A 350 11.00 -5.52 25.74
C THR A 350 11.71 -4.73 24.67
N TYR A 351 11.05 -3.71 24.15
CA TYR A 351 11.58 -2.91 23.06
C TYR A 351 11.77 -1.46 23.51
N ARG A 352 12.94 -0.93 23.25
CA ARG A 352 13.30 0.45 23.55
C ARG A 352 13.54 1.19 22.24
N PHE A 353 12.83 2.31 22.03
CA PHE A 353 13.02 3.14 20.86
C PHE A 353 13.09 4.61 21.22
N ARG A 354 13.80 5.37 20.38
CA ARG A 354 13.98 6.79 20.59
C ARG A 354 12.88 7.57 19.89
N LEU A 355 12.27 8.52 20.60
CA LEU A 355 11.39 9.51 20.00
C LEU A 355 12.18 10.50 19.12
N PRO A 356 11.58 11.09 18.09
CA PRO A 356 12.24 12.05 17.22
C PRO A 356 12.66 13.34 17.96
N TRP A 357 12.04 13.62 19.10
CA TRP A 357 12.32 14.75 19.99
C TRP A 357 12.12 14.35 21.45
N ARG A 358 12.53 15.22 22.38
CA ARG A 358 12.30 14.98 23.81
C ARG A 358 10.79 15.10 24.11
N ALA A 359 10.21 14.02 24.59
CA ALA A 359 8.88 14.01 25.19
C ALA A 359 9.05 13.69 26.67
N GLY A 360 8.76 14.66 27.53
CA GLY A 360 8.74 14.38 28.99
C GLY A 360 7.45 13.68 29.37
N GLY A 361 7.53 12.63 30.18
CA GLY A 361 6.39 12.01 30.83
C GLY A 361 5.88 10.74 30.16
N GLN A 362 4.64 10.75 29.73
CA GLN A 362 3.94 9.56 29.23
C GLN A 362 3.44 9.79 27.81
N VAL A 363 3.49 8.75 26.97
CA VAL A 363 2.94 8.73 25.63
C VAL A 363 1.75 7.79 25.60
N PRO A 364 0.57 8.24 25.16
CA PRO A 364 -0.60 7.37 25.07
C PRO A 364 -0.36 6.24 24.07
N VAL A 365 -0.83 5.04 24.43
CA VAL A 365 -0.89 3.89 23.53
C VAL A 365 -2.34 3.78 23.05
N LEU A 366 -2.55 3.94 21.76
CA LEU A 366 -3.86 4.10 21.16
C LEU A 366 -4.75 2.88 21.45
N GLU A 367 -5.96 3.14 21.95
CA GLU A 367 -7.00 2.14 22.26
C GLU A 367 -6.63 1.07 23.29
N GLU A 368 -5.50 1.23 23.99
CA GLU A 368 -5.09 0.28 25.04
C GLU A 368 -5.39 0.80 26.47
N GLY A 369 -5.93 2.01 26.59
CA GLY A 369 -6.25 2.60 27.91
C GLY A 369 -5.03 2.81 28.83
N ARG A 370 -3.81 2.81 28.25
CA ARG A 370 -2.55 2.94 28.97
C ARG A 370 -1.61 3.95 28.33
N HIS A 371 -0.53 4.25 29.04
CA HIS A 371 0.54 5.09 28.53
C HIS A 371 1.87 4.32 28.63
N ALA A 372 2.75 4.52 27.64
CA ALA A 372 4.12 4.11 27.71
C ALA A 372 4.96 5.17 28.43
N THR A 373 5.86 4.72 29.31
CA THR A 373 6.75 5.60 30.06
C THR A 373 7.90 6.08 29.17
N THR A 374 8.22 7.37 29.27
CA THR A 374 9.38 7.93 28.58
C THR A 374 10.48 8.30 29.58
N ASP A 375 11.71 7.93 29.23
CA ASP A 375 12.94 8.43 29.86
C ASP A 375 13.63 9.40 28.89
N GLY A 376 13.35 10.68 29.06
CA GLY A 376 13.81 11.73 28.14
C GLY A 376 13.25 11.57 26.72
N SER A 377 14.07 11.03 25.80
CA SER A 377 13.65 10.75 24.42
C SER A 377 13.36 9.27 24.16
N TRP A 378 13.43 8.43 25.18
CA TRP A 378 13.28 7.00 25.01
C TRP A 378 11.93 6.50 25.51
N VAL A 379 11.30 5.65 24.74
CA VAL A 379 10.14 4.85 25.16
C VAL A 379 10.61 3.42 25.38
N VAL A 380 10.20 2.82 26.48
CA VAL A 380 10.40 1.39 26.76
C VAL A 380 9.03 0.76 26.91
N ASP A 381 8.76 -0.26 26.16
CA ASP A 381 7.49 -0.99 26.26
C ASP A 381 7.68 -2.48 26.03
N ARG A 382 6.75 -3.26 26.59
CA ARG A 382 6.69 -4.71 26.43
C ARG A 382 5.74 -5.06 25.28
N PHE A 383 6.19 -5.94 24.41
CA PHE A 383 5.43 -6.49 23.32
C PHE A 383 5.16 -7.97 23.58
N ASP A 384 3.92 -8.33 23.70
CA ASP A 384 3.51 -9.73 23.66
C ASP A 384 3.73 -10.34 22.26
N PRO A 385 3.67 -11.66 22.10
CA PRO A 385 3.79 -12.29 20.79
C PRO A 385 2.85 -11.66 19.76
N PHE A 386 3.43 -11.21 18.61
CA PHE A 386 2.71 -10.57 17.51
C PHE A 386 1.95 -9.29 17.89
N ALA A 387 2.31 -8.63 18.98
CA ALA A 387 1.67 -7.40 19.42
C ALA A 387 1.91 -6.25 18.44
N VAL A 388 0.91 -5.39 18.34
CA VAL A 388 0.94 -4.14 17.56
C VAL A 388 0.56 -3.00 18.49
N HIS A 389 1.42 -2.01 18.66
CA HIS A 389 1.17 -0.81 19.44
C HIS A 389 1.31 0.44 18.58
N VAL A 390 0.42 1.40 18.79
CA VAL A 390 0.44 2.72 18.17
C VAL A 390 0.57 3.76 19.28
N TYR A 391 1.67 4.48 19.26
CA TYR A 391 1.97 5.52 20.26
C TYR A 391 1.65 6.89 19.70
N GLY A 392 0.85 7.65 20.42
CA GLY A 392 0.52 9.00 20.00
C GLY A 392 -0.93 9.44 20.29
N PRO A 393 -1.29 10.70 19.93
CA PRO A 393 -0.40 11.65 19.26
C PRO A 393 0.82 12.00 20.12
N LEU A 394 1.99 12.06 19.50
CA LEU A 394 3.21 12.46 20.19
C LEU A 394 3.13 13.95 20.52
N PRO A 395 3.60 14.37 21.72
CA PRO A 395 3.65 15.79 22.05
C PRO A 395 4.49 16.55 21.01
N ALA A 396 4.09 17.77 20.71
CA ALA A 396 4.86 18.60 19.79
C ALA A 396 6.30 18.77 20.29
N GLY A 397 7.28 18.56 19.41
CA GLY A 397 8.67 18.81 19.74
C GLY A 397 8.89 20.30 20.03
N LYS A 398 9.57 20.60 21.14
CA LYS A 398 10.12 21.94 21.41
C LYS A 398 11.47 22.12 20.73
#